data_b7f78c388be8b73fd09c8d0f85238bdc
#
_entry.id   b7f78c388be8b73fd09c8d0f85238bdc
#
_cell.length_a   1.000
_cell.length_b   1.000
_cell.length_c   1.000
_cell.angle_alpha   90.00
_cell.angle_beta   90.00
_cell.angle_gamma   90.00
#
_symmetry.space_group_name_H-M   'P 1'
#
loop_
_entity.id
_entity.type
_entity.pdbx_description
1 polymer ?
#
loop_
_entity_poly.entity_id
_entity_poly.type
_entity_poly.pdbx_seq_one_letter_code
_entity_poly.pdbx_strand_id
1 'polypeptide(L)'
;SVSFDKAEVAAAKDHTMTHNHPSARGLSFQDLHFASQANLAEIRAVGMHPTEGKITYSIKRPTGGWPKPDDMFEKVSYWDTRLRNRLYPLLQTGKISDDGASRAHHYALAALVSKDIGAEYRAIRIKSRAAR
;
A
#
# COMPACT_ATOMS: atom_id res chain seq x y z
N SER A 1 4.67 -12.64 6.54
CA SER A 1 5.35 -12.08 5.37
C SER A 1 5.37 -13.10 4.26
N VAL A 2 5.12 -12.66 3.06
CA VAL A 2 5.16 -13.51 1.88
C VAL A 2 6.54 -13.35 1.24
N SER A 3 7.27 -14.46 1.10
CA SER A 3 8.51 -14.42 0.37
C SER A 3 8.28 -15.03 -1.03
N PHE A 4 8.88 -14.41 -2.02
CA PHE A 4 8.79 -14.83 -3.40
C PHE A 4 10.18 -15.28 -3.88
N ASP A 5 10.23 -16.38 -4.62
CA ASP A 5 11.50 -16.81 -5.21
C ASP A 5 11.84 -15.98 -6.46
N LYS A 6 13.05 -16.14 -6.97
CA LYS A 6 13.52 -15.37 -8.12
C LYS A 6 12.69 -15.61 -9.38
N ALA A 7 12.19 -16.82 -9.58
CA ALA A 7 11.36 -17.15 -10.74
C ALA A 7 10.00 -16.45 -10.66
N GLU A 8 9.40 -16.43 -9.46
CA GLU A 8 8.13 -15.72 -9.24
C GLU A 8 8.28 -14.22 -9.45
N VAL A 9 9.35 -13.63 -8.93
CA VAL A 9 9.64 -12.20 -9.11
C VAL A 9 9.82 -11.88 -10.60
N ALA A 10 10.59 -12.70 -11.33
CA ALA A 10 10.80 -12.48 -12.75
C ALA A 10 9.52 -12.62 -13.56
N ALA A 11 8.66 -13.59 -13.20
CA ALA A 11 7.39 -13.80 -13.89
C ALA A 11 6.40 -12.65 -13.69
N ALA A 12 6.52 -11.91 -12.59
CA ALA A 12 5.64 -10.80 -12.28
C ALA A 12 6.00 -9.49 -13.01
N LYS A 13 7.18 -9.41 -13.62
CA LYS A 13 7.64 -8.21 -14.31
C LYS A 13 6.61 -7.73 -15.34
N ASP A 14 6.34 -6.43 -15.32
CA ASP A 14 5.40 -5.74 -16.24
C ASP A 14 3.93 -6.17 -16.08
N HIS A 15 3.61 -7.00 -15.08
CA HIS A 15 2.25 -7.38 -14.77
C HIS A 15 1.63 -6.49 -13.71
N THR A 16 0.31 -6.50 -13.64
CA THR A 16 -0.44 -5.92 -12.51
C THR A 16 -0.66 -7.02 -11.49
N MET A 17 -0.28 -6.75 -10.24
CA MET A 17 -0.54 -7.67 -9.14
C MET A 17 -1.64 -7.10 -8.25
N THR A 18 -2.61 -7.95 -7.88
CA THR A 18 -3.69 -7.58 -6.99
C THR A 18 -3.69 -8.50 -5.76
N HIS A 19 -3.67 -7.90 -4.58
CA HIS A 19 -3.81 -8.59 -3.31
C HIS A 19 -5.17 -8.30 -2.71
N ASN A 20 -5.81 -9.32 -2.12
CA ASN A 20 -7.00 -9.15 -1.31
C ASN A 20 -6.60 -9.02 0.15
N HIS A 21 -7.02 -7.94 0.80
CA HIS A 21 -6.76 -7.72 2.22
C HIS A 21 -8.03 -7.94 3.01
N PRO A 22 -7.97 -8.57 4.21
CA PRO A 22 -9.16 -8.93 4.99
C PRO A 22 -9.98 -7.73 5.46
N SER A 23 -9.36 -6.56 5.54
CA SER A 23 -10.03 -5.31 5.88
C SER A 23 -9.69 -4.28 4.82
N ALA A 24 -10.24 -3.06 4.94
CA ALA A 24 -9.96 -2.00 3.99
C ALA A 24 -8.55 -1.40 4.15
N ARG A 25 -7.58 -2.21 4.55
CA ARG A 25 -6.19 -1.81 4.58
C ARG A 25 -5.67 -1.65 3.17
N GLY A 26 -4.92 -0.60 2.94
CA GLY A 26 -4.32 -0.33 1.65
C GLY A 26 -3.04 -1.13 1.43
N LEU A 27 -2.22 -0.62 0.53
CA LEU A 27 -0.94 -1.24 0.19
C LEU A 27 0.00 -1.26 1.41
N SER A 28 0.59 -2.42 1.68
CA SER A 28 1.51 -2.60 2.79
C SER A 28 2.93 -2.21 2.41
N PHE A 29 3.82 -2.14 3.41
CA PHE A 29 5.26 -1.98 3.20
C PHE A 29 5.78 -3.03 2.21
N GLN A 30 5.37 -4.29 2.41
CA GLN A 30 5.82 -5.40 1.58
C GLN A 30 5.32 -5.27 0.14
N ASP A 31 4.08 -4.83 -0.06
CA ASP A 31 3.53 -4.58 -1.39
C ASP A 31 4.35 -3.53 -2.14
N LEU A 32 4.68 -2.44 -1.47
CA LEU A 32 5.44 -1.35 -2.07
C LEU A 32 6.86 -1.79 -2.46
N HIS A 33 7.51 -2.53 -1.57
CA HIS A 33 8.85 -3.06 -1.84
C HIS A 33 8.83 -4.09 -2.98
N PHE A 34 7.83 -4.99 -2.96
CA PHE A 34 7.68 -6.01 -3.99
C PHE A 34 7.46 -5.39 -5.38
N ALA A 35 6.68 -4.30 -5.47
CA ALA A 35 6.46 -3.61 -6.74
C ALA A 35 7.77 -3.21 -7.40
N SER A 36 8.71 -2.71 -6.60
CA SER A 36 10.06 -2.36 -7.07
C SER A 36 10.88 -3.61 -7.42
N GLN A 37 10.87 -4.64 -6.54
CA GLN A 37 11.63 -5.87 -6.77
C GLN A 37 11.23 -6.58 -8.05
N ALA A 38 9.92 -6.69 -8.30
CA ALA A 38 9.38 -7.39 -9.45
C ALA A 38 9.19 -6.50 -10.69
N ASN A 39 9.46 -5.21 -10.55
CA ASN A 39 9.25 -4.24 -11.63
C ASN A 39 7.83 -4.35 -12.20
N LEU A 40 6.84 -4.29 -11.31
CA LEU A 40 5.43 -4.39 -11.68
C LEU A 40 4.98 -3.19 -12.51
N ALA A 41 4.03 -3.41 -13.42
CA ALA A 41 3.35 -2.30 -14.09
C ALA A 41 2.43 -1.57 -13.10
N GLU A 42 1.83 -2.32 -12.18
CA GLU A 42 0.90 -1.76 -11.19
C GLU A 42 0.75 -2.72 -10.01
N ILE A 43 0.64 -2.19 -8.81
CA ILE A 43 0.31 -2.96 -7.60
C ILE A 43 -1.04 -2.48 -7.06
N ARG A 44 -1.92 -3.43 -6.72
CA ARG A 44 -3.26 -3.16 -6.18
C ARG A 44 -3.50 -3.92 -4.90
N ALA A 45 -4.25 -3.31 -4.00
CA ALA A 45 -4.80 -3.96 -2.82
C ALA A 45 -6.31 -3.70 -2.81
N VAL A 46 -7.09 -4.75 -2.59
CA VAL A 46 -8.56 -4.68 -2.56
C VAL A 46 -9.03 -5.14 -1.19
N GLY A 47 -9.88 -4.34 -0.55
CA GLY A 47 -10.45 -4.69 0.74
C GLY A 47 -11.87 -4.19 0.91
N MET A 48 -12.59 -4.75 1.90
CA MET A 48 -13.95 -4.34 2.22
C MET A 48 -13.95 -3.50 3.48
N HIS A 49 -14.39 -2.26 3.34
CA HIS A 49 -14.60 -1.38 4.48
C HIS A 49 -15.95 -1.68 5.11
N PRO A 50 -16.06 -1.73 6.47
CA PRO A 50 -17.33 -2.07 7.14
C PRO A 50 -18.51 -1.20 6.72
N THR A 51 -18.29 0.06 6.41
CA THR A 51 -19.37 1.00 6.06
C THR A 51 -19.28 1.59 4.67
N GLU A 52 -18.10 1.54 4.04
CA GLU A 52 -17.85 2.23 2.78
C GLU A 52 -17.79 1.31 1.57
N GLY A 53 -17.91 0.01 1.77
CA GLY A 53 -17.89 -0.97 0.71
C GLY A 53 -16.49 -1.34 0.24
N LYS A 54 -16.38 -1.77 -1.00
CA LYS A 54 -15.12 -2.21 -1.60
C LYS A 54 -14.23 -1.00 -1.91
N ILE A 55 -12.99 -1.07 -1.46
CA ILE A 55 -11.98 -0.05 -1.79
C ILE A 55 -10.83 -0.73 -2.51
N THR A 56 -10.43 -0.16 -3.65
CA THR A 56 -9.25 -0.59 -4.40
C THR A 56 -8.20 0.51 -4.33
N TYR A 57 -7.03 0.15 -3.80
CA TYR A 57 -5.87 1.02 -3.74
C TYR A 57 -4.88 0.59 -4.79
N SER A 58 -4.32 1.53 -5.53
CA SER A 58 -3.37 1.17 -6.58
C SER A 58 -2.26 2.21 -6.75
N ILE A 59 -1.09 1.72 -7.14
CA ILE A 59 0.03 2.56 -7.56
C ILE A 59 0.55 1.99 -8.88
N LYS A 60 0.58 2.82 -9.91
CA LYS A 60 1.18 2.48 -11.19
C LYS A 60 2.67 2.80 -11.17
N ARG A 61 3.44 2.00 -11.90
CA ARG A 61 4.86 2.26 -12.06
C ARG A 61 5.08 3.70 -12.55
N PRO A 62 5.96 4.46 -11.89
CA PRO A 62 6.26 5.83 -12.33
C PRO A 62 6.83 5.83 -13.76
N THR A 63 6.64 6.93 -14.47
CA THR A 63 7.15 7.09 -15.84
C THR A 63 8.66 6.83 -15.92
N GLY A 64 9.43 7.26 -14.91
CA GLY A 64 10.86 6.99 -14.84
C GLY A 64 11.25 5.63 -14.29
N GLY A 65 10.27 4.77 -14.02
CA GLY A 65 10.48 3.46 -13.40
C GLY A 65 10.44 3.53 -11.87
N TRP A 66 10.38 2.36 -11.24
CA TRP A 66 10.51 2.25 -9.79
C TRP A 66 11.94 2.58 -9.36
N PRO A 67 12.15 3.09 -8.14
CA PRO A 67 13.50 3.10 -7.56
C PRO A 67 14.05 1.69 -7.52
N LYS A 68 15.37 1.55 -7.46
CA LYS A 68 15.98 0.23 -7.22
C LYS A 68 15.45 -0.34 -5.90
N PRO A 69 15.36 -1.69 -5.76
CA PRO A 69 14.80 -2.28 -4.55
C PRO A 69 15.39 -1.78 -3.22
N ASP A 70 16.70 -1.60 -3.14
CA ASP A 70 17.32 -1.09 -1.91
C ASP A 70 16.92 0.36 -1.63
N ASP A 71 16.87 1.19 -2.66
CA ASP A 71 16.44 2.59 -2.53
C ASP A 71 14.96 2.67 -2.17
N MET A 72 14.14 1.79 -2.77
CA MET A 72 12.72 1.72 -2.43
C MET A 72 12.53 1.32 -0.98
N PHE A 73 13.27 0.32 -0.50
CA PHE A 73 13.22 -0.10 0.88
C PHE A 73 13.56 1.05 1.83
N GLU A 74 14.59 1.84 1.52
CA GLU A 74 14.98 2.99 2.33
C GLU A 74 13.87 4.05 2.38
N LYS A 75 13.27 4.34 1.24
CA LYS A 75 12.18 5.33 1.15
C LYS A 75 10.95 4.89 1.94
N VAL A 76 10.54 3.64 1.77
CA VAL A 76 9.39 3.10 2.50
C VAL A 76 9.69 3.08 4.00
N SER A 77 10.89 2.67 4.41
CA SER A 77 11.31 2.66 5.82
C SER A 77 11.29 4.05 6.43
N TYR A 78 11.77 5.04 5.70
CA TYR A 78 11.79 6.42 6.15
C TYR A 78 10.38 6.92 6.49
N TRP A 79 9.44 6.76 5.57
CA TRP A 79 8.06 7.22 5.78
C TRP A 79 7.32 6.36 6.80
N ASP A 80 7.57 5.06 6.82
CA ASP A 80 6.98 4.15 7.79
C ASP A 80 7.33 4.55 9.22
N THR A 81 8.62 4.82 9.48
CA THR A 81 9.08 5.24 10.80
C THR A 81 8.45 6.57 11.23
N ARG A 82 8.37 7.54 10.34
CA ARG A 82 7.75 8.83 10.64
C ARG A 82 6.27 8.70 10.96
N LEU A 83 5.56 7.86 10.22
CA LEU A 83 4.13 7.62 10.46
C LEU A 83 3.91 6.90 11.78
N ARG A 84 4.71 5.90 12.10
CA ARG A 84 4.61 5.19 13.39
C ARG A 84 4.81 6.13 14.55
N ASN A 85 5.80 6.99 14.48
CA ASN A 85 6.08 7.98 15.52
C ASN A 85 4.91 8.95 15.70
N ARG A 86 4.15 9.22 14.65
CA ARG A 86 3.00 10.11 14.70
C ARG A 86 1.73 9.42 15.20
N LEU A 87 1.52 8.16 14.83
CA LEU A 87 0.31 7.40 15.17
C LEU A 87 0.37 6.78 16.57
N TYR A 88 1.55 6.39 17.02
CA TYR A 88 1.70 5.70 18.30
C TYR A 88 1.13 6.46 19.50
N PRO A 89 1.38 7.78 19.67
CA PRO A 89 0.76 8.53 20.75
C PRO A 89 -0.77 8.54 20.70
N LEU A 90 -1.36 8.53 19.51
CA LEU A 90 -2.81 8.50 19.32
C LEU A 90 -3.41 7.17 19.74
N LEU A 91 -2.69 6.08 19.47
CA LEU A 91 -3.07 4.73 19.92
C LEU A 91 -3.03 4.64 21.45
N GLN A 92 -1.93 5.13 22.07
CA GLN A 92 -1.76 5.07 23.50
C GLN A 92 -2.82 5.85 24.28
N THR A 93 -3.29 6.97 23.72
CA THR A 93 -4.29 7.81 24.35
C THR A 93 -5.73 7.39 24.01
N GLY A 94 -5.89 6.34 23.21
CA GLY A 94 -7.22 5.86 22.80
C GLY A 94 -7.94 6.77 21.81
N LYS A 95 -7.27 7.75 21.24
CA LYS A 95 -7.88 8.66 20.27
C LYS A 95 -8.15 8.02 18.91
N ILE A 96 -7.52 6.89 18.64
CA ILE A 96 -7.71 6.12 17.42
C ILE A 96 -7.69 4.63 17.78
N SER A 97 -8.54 3.83 17.14
CA SER A 97 -8.56 2.38 17.33
C SER A 97 -7.39 1.74 16.56
N ASP A 98 -7.05 0.49 16.92
CA ASP A 98 -6.01 -0.27 16.23
C ASP A 98 -6.31 -0.40 14.73
N ASP A 99 -7.55 -0.73 14.37
CA ASP A 99 -7.96 -0.84 12.96
C ASP A 99 -7.90 0.51 12.25
N GLY A 100 -8.37 1.57 12.91
CA GLY A 100 -8.29 2.92 12.37
C GLY A 100 -6.86 3.37 12.12
N ALA A 101 -5.97 3.09 13.07
CA ALA A 101 -4.56 3.40 12.93
C ALA A 101 -3.91 2.63 11.79
N SER A 102 -4.24 1.35 11.66
CA SER A 102 -3.70 0.50 10.58
C SER A 102 -4.13 1.00 9.21
N ARG A 103 -5.42 1.33 9.05
CA ARG A 103 -5.93 1.88 7.78
C ARG A 103 -5.28 3.22 7.45
N ALA A 104 -5.20 4.11 8.43
CA ALA A 104 -4.56 5.42 8.24
C ALA A 104 -3.09 5.28 7.89
N HIS A 105 -2.38 4.36 8.56
CA HIS A 105 -0.96 4.10 8.31
C HIS A 105 -0.72 3.63 6.87
N HIS A 106 -1.46 2.62 6.43
CA HIS A 106 -1.31 2.09 5.07
C HIS A 106 -1.63 3.14 4.01
N TYR A 107 -2.73 3.87 4.20
CA TYR A 107 -3.12 4.92 3.27
C TYR A 107 -2.05 6.02 3.17
N ALA A 108 -1.61 6.53 4.30
CA ALA A 108 -0.62 7.61 4.35
C ALA A 108 0.74 7.16 3.83
N LEU A 109 1.16 5.94 4.15
CA LEU A 109 2.44 5.40 3.69
C LEU A 109 2.47 5.34 2.15
N ALA A 110 1.42 4.76 1.55
CA ALA A 110 1.32 4.67 0.09
C ALA A 110 1.31 6.06 -0.55
N ALA A 111 0.57 7.01 0.03
CA ALA A 111 0.49 8.38 -0.49
C ALA A 111 1.84 9.10 -0.43
N LEU A 112 2.54 8.99 0.70
CA LEU A 112 3.83 9.65 0.90
C LEU A 112 4.93 9.05 0.02
N VAL A 113 4.99 7.73 -0.05
CA VAL A 113 5.96 7.04 -0.91
C VAL A 113 5.69 7.37 -2.38
N SER A 114 4.42 7.34 -2.79
CA SER A 114 4.06 7.67 -4.18
C SER A 114 4.50 9.07 -4.56
N LYS A 115 4.27 10.03 -3.68
CA LYS A 115 4.71 11.42 -3.92
C LYS A 115 6.23 11.52 -4.03
N ASP A 116 6.95 10.81 -3.15
CA ASP A 116 8.41 10.80 -3.13
C ASP A 116 9.00 10.25 -4.44
N ILE A 117 8.41 9.18 -4.98
CA ILE A 117 8.93 8.52 -6.18
C ILE A 117 8.29 9.01 -7.48
N GLY A 118 7.37 9.95 -7.42
CA GLY A 118 6.68 10.48 -8.60
C GLY A 118 5.66 9.54 -9.20
N ALA A 119 5.06 8.66 -8.39
CA ALA A 119 4.04 7.73 -8.82
C ALA A 119 2.63 8.28 -8.55
N GLU A 120 1.65 7.75 -9.28
CA GLU A 120 0.25 8.07 -9.07
C GLU A 120 -0.39 7.05 -8.14
N TYR A 121 -0.93 7.51 -7.02
CA TYR A 121 -1.66 6.70 -6.06
C TYR A 121 -3.16 6.95 -6.18
N ARG A 122 -3.94 5.88 -6.25
CA ARG A 122 -5.40 5.97 -6.33
C ARG A 122 -6.05 5.11 -5.26
N ALA A 123 -7.13 5.63 -4.69
CA ALA A 123 -8.02 4.88 -3.81
C ALA A 123 -9.44 5.03 -4.38
N ILE A 124 -9.99 3.96 -4.92
CA ILE A 124 -11.29 3.97 -5.59
C ILE A 124 -12.29 3.19 -4.74
N ARG A 125 -13.36 3.83 -4.37
CA ARG A 125 -14.44 3.29 -3.57
C ARG A 125 -15.61 2.88 -4.45
N ILE A 126 -16.10 1.65 -4.27
CA ILE A 126 -17.30 1.17 -4.94
C ILE A 126 -18.30 0.79 -3.84
N LYS A 127 -19.38 1.55 -3.71
CA LYS A 127 -20.44 1.22 -2.76
C LYS A 127 -21.23 0.03 -3.27
N SER A 128 -21.52 -0.92 -2.36
CA SER A 128 -22.39 -2.02 -2.70
C SER A 128 -23.83 -1.50 -2.87
N ARG A 129 -24.64 -2.18 -3.68
CA ARG A 129 -26.06 -1.84 -3.86
C ARG A 129 -26.83 -1.93 -2.55
N ALA A 130 -26.47 -2.84 -1.66
CA ALA A 130 -27.11 -3.00 -0.38
C ALA A 130 -26.89 -1.82 0.57
N ALA A 131 -25.90 -0.99 0.31
CA ALA A 131 -25.59 0.19 1.13
C ALA A 131 -26.33 1.47 0.68
N ARG A 132 -27.18 1.37 -0.32
CA ARG A 132 -27.98 2.49 -0.81
C ARG A 132 -29.22 2.74 0.04
#